data_e5184c2f61a7d858cccf9fadd843232b
#
_entry.id   e5184c2f61a7d858cccf9fadd843232b
#
_cell.length_a   1.000
_cell.length_b   1.000
_cell.length_c   1.000
_cell.angle_alpha   90.00
_cell.angle_beta   90.00
_cell.angle_gamma   90.00
#
_symmetry.space_group_name_H-M   'P 1'
#
loop_
_entity.id
_entity.type
_entity.pdbx_description
1 polymer ?
#
loop_
_entity_poly.entity_id
_entity_poly.type
_entity_poly.pdbx_seq_one_letter_code
_entity_poly.pdbx_strand_id
1 'polypeptide(L)'
;MALINCLGVHSLAQELRNVVDRVVIDRVQRMLSETERMFLTYCKTHPMKHLEPTAFLSSWEKDDALRHFIHVQGLRFLARALAQEDSSFLWYFIRRLDVGRGYIFEKALQQLLNNPHNKYFRERLEHCISILVQ
;
A
#
# COMPACT_ATOMS: atom_id res chain seq x y z
N MET A 1 -4.79 -3.50 11.00
CA MET A 1 -3.55 -3.09 10.33
C MET A 1 -3.13 -4.03 9.20
N ALA A 2 -3.64 -5.24 9.20
CA ALA A 2 -3.36 -6.17 8.09
C ALA A 2 -3.75 -5.61 6.73
N LEU A 3 -4.91 -4.95 6.64
CA LEU A 3 -5.36 -4.34 5.38
C LEU A 3 -4.37 -3.29 4.88
N ILE A 4 -3.90 -2.40 5.75
CA ILE A 4 -2.98 -1.33 5.35
C ILE A 4 -1.69 -1.94 4.78
N ASN A 5 -1.13 -2.94 5.45
CA ASN A 5 0.09 -3.61 5.01
C ASN A 5 -0.13 -4.33 3.67
N CYS A 6 -1.27 -4.99 3.50
CA CYS A 6 -1.58 -5.65 2.23
C CYS A 6 -1.72 -4.65 1.08
N LEU A 7 -2.28 -3.47 1.34
CA LEU A 7 -2.34 -2.42 0.33
C LEU A 7 -0.94 -1.93 -0.05
N GLY A 8 -0.05 -1.84 0.92
CA GLY A 8 1.34 -1.42 0.67
C GLY A 8 2.14 -2.42 -0.15
N VAL A 9 1.76 -3.68 -0.13
CA VAL A 9 2.40 -4.73 -0.93
C VAL A 9 2.30 -4.45 -2.42
N HIS A 10 1.30 -3.66 -2.85
CA HIS A 10 1.19 -3.26 -4.26
C HIS A 10 2.44 -2.53 -4.76
N SER A 11 2.96 -1.58 -3.95
CA SER A 11 4.20 -0.87 -4.31
C SER A 11 5.40 -1.80 -4.35
N LEU A 12 5.46 -2.74 -3.42
CA LEU A 12 6.54 -3.73 -3.37
C LEU A 12 6.49 -4.64 -4.61
N ALA A 13 5.31 -5.09 -5.01
CA ALA A 13 5.16 -5.92 -6.20
C ALA A 13 5.61 -5.19 -7.45
N GLN A 14 5.31 -3.90 -7.55
CA GLN A 14 5.74 -3.08 -8.67
C GLN A 14 7.26 -3.00 -8.77
N GLU A 15 7.94 -2.80 -7.63
CA GLU A 15 9.41 -2.78 -7.63
C GLU A 15 10.01 -4.13 -7.99
N LEU A 16 9.43 -5.22 -7.49
CA LEU A 16 9.96 -6.57 -7.72
C LEU A 16 9.91 -7.01 -9.18
N ARG A 17 9.10 -6.38 -10.01
CA ARG A 17 9.04 -6.71 -11.43
C ARG A 17 10.37 -6.54 -12.16
N ASN A 18 11.18 -5.59 -11.68
CA ASN A 18 12.46 -5.27 -12.30
C ASN A 18 13.65 -5.85 -11.54
N VAL A 19 13.39 -6.64 -10.49
CA VAL A 19 14.43 -7.25 -9.66
C VAL A 19 14.68 -8.67 -10.15
N VAL A 20 15.93 -8.96 -10.50
CA VAL A 20 16.36 -10.30 -10.92
C VAL A 20 17.21 -10.99 -9.85
N ASP A 21 17.68 -10.26 -8.86
CA ASP A 21 18.53 -10.80 -7.79
C ASP A 21 17.68 -11.65 -6.84
N ARG A 22 17.95 -12.96 -6.84
CA ARG A 22 17.22 -13.92 -6.01
C ARG A 22 17.41 -13.68 -4.53
N VAL A 23 18.57 -13.14 -4.12
CA VAL A 23 18.83 -12.83 -2.71
C VAL A 23 17.83 -11.78 -2.22
N VAL A 24 17.59 -10.74 -3.00
CA VAL A 24 16.62 -9.69 -2.66
C VAL A 24 15.21 -10.26 -2.64
N ILE A 25 14.84 -11.05 -3.64
CA ILE A 25 13.51 -11.64 -3.72
C ILE A 25 13.24 -12.54 -2.51
N ASP A 26 14.20 -13.38 -2.15
CA ASP A 26 14.05 -14.30 -1.02
C ASP A 26 13.99 -13.53 0.31
N ARG A 27 14.77 -12.46 0.42
CA ARG A 27 14.74 -11.60 1.62
C ARG A 27 13.38 -10.95 1.79
N VAL A 28 12.79 -10.44 0.71
CA VAL A 28 11.44 -9.87 0.73
C VAL A 28 10.44 -10.92 1.20
N GLN A 29 10.48 -12.12 0.63
CA GLN A 29 9.56 -13.20 0.99
C GLN A 29 9.64 -13.54 2.48
N ARG A 30 10.84 -13.56 3.04
CA ARG A 30 11.01 -13.89 4.46
C ARG A 30 10.47 -12.81 5.39
N MET A 31 10.46 -11.56 4.94
CA MET A 31 10.01 -10.44 5.77
C MET A 31 8.50 -10.25 5.75
N LEU A 32 7.80 -10.91 4.85
CA LEU A 32 6.35 -10.78 4.73
C LEU A 32 5.63 -11.86 5.52
N SER A 33 4.45 -11.53 6.04
CA SER A 33 3.55 -12.53 6.62
C SER A 33 2.97 -13.41 5.51
N GLU A 34 2.34 -14.52 5.90
CA GLU A 34 1.70 -15.42 4.94
C GLU A 34 0.64 -14.69 4.11
N THR A 35 -0.20 -13.90 4.76
CA THR A 35 -1.24 -13.12 4.08
C THR A 35 -0.62 -12.11 3.11
N GLU A 36 0.44 -11.43 3.52
CA GLU A 36 1.14 -10.47 2.67
C GLU A 36 1.77 -11.14 1.46
N ARG A 37 2.34 -12.33 1.62
CA ARG A 37 2.89 -13.12 0.50
C ARG A 37 1.80 -13.51 -0.49
N MET A 38 0.63 -13.88 0.01
CA MET A 38 -0.53 -14.19 -0.84
C MET A 38 -0.94 -12.97 -1.66
N PHE A 39 -1.00 -11.80 -1.03
CA PHE A 39 -1.30 -10.54 -1.74
C PHE A 39 -0.21 -10.17 -2.74
N LEU A 40 1.05 -10.44 -2.43
CA LEU A 40 2.14 -10.20 -3.36
C LEU A 40 1.95 -11.03 -4.64
N THR A 41 1.59 -12.29 -4.50
CA THR A 41 1.29 -13.15 -5.65
C THR A 41 0.11 -12.62 -6.46
N TYR A 42 -0.94 -12.20 -5.76
CA TYR A 42 -2.10 -11.59 -6.41
C TYR A 42 -1.72 -10.35 -7.21
N CYS A 43 -0.89 -9.47 -6.63
CA CYS A 43 -0.46 -8.23 -7.28
C CYS A 43 0.39 -8.50 -8.51
N LYS A 44 1.16 -9.59 -8.53
CA LYS A 44 1.97 -9.97 -9.69
C LYS A 44 1.09 -10.37 -10.89
N THR A 45 -0.03 -11.03 -10.62
CA THR A 45 -0.97 -11.46 -11.68
C THR A 45 -1.99 -10.39 -12.03
N HIS A 46 -2.23 -9.44 -11.13
CA HIS A 46 -3.22 -8.37 -11.33
C HIS A 46 -2.55 -7.01 -11.06
N PRO A 47 -1.65 -6.58 -11.95
CA PRO A 47 -0.90 -5.34 -11.72
C PRO A 47 -1.82 -4.13 -11.64
N MET A 48 -1.46 -3.21 -10.74
CA MET A 48 -2.19 -1.97 -10.54
C MET A 48 -1.62 -0.87 -11.43
N LYS A 49 -2.47 -0.24 -12.25
CA LYS A 49 -2.08 0.91 -13.08
C LYS A 49 -2.07 2.17 -12.20
N HIS A 50 -1.33 3.17 -12.62
CA HIS A 50 -1.30 4.50 -11.99
C HIS A 50 -0.70 4.52 -10.59
N LEU A 51 -0.04 3.45 -10.19
CA LEU A 51 0.70 3.42 -8.93
C LEU A 51 2.01 4.18 -9.11
N GLU A 52 2.33 5.08 -8.17
CA GLU A 52 3.56 5.84 -8.25
C GLU A 52 4.78 4.93 -8.12
N PRO A 53 5.80 5.11 -8.98
CA PRO A 53 7.00 4.31 -8.87
C PRO A 53 7.78 4.67 -7.61
N THR A 54 8.40 3.65 -7.00
CA THR A 54 9.25 3.80 -5.83
C THR A 54 10.56 3.06 -6.08
N ALA A 55 11.58 3.37 -5.28
CA ALA A 55 12.91 2.77 -5.43
C ALA A 55 13.45 2.31 -4.08
N PHE A 56 12.59 1.76 -3.23
CA PHE A 56 12.96 1.33 -1.88
C PHE A 56 13.97 0.19 -1.91
N LEU A 57 13.74 -0.82 -2.74
CA LEU A 57 14.56 -2.04 -2.71
C LEU A 57 16.01 -1.79 -3.10
N SER A 58 16.28 -0.78 -3.93
CA SER A 58 17.63 -0.47 -4.37
C SER A 58 18.53 0.06 -3.24
N SER A 59 17.93 0.57 -2.16
CA SER A 59 18.65 1.12 -1.02
C SER A 59 18.27 0.47 0.32
N TRP A 60 17.64 -0.69 0.25
CA TRP A 60 17.15 -1.38 1.44
C TRP A 60 18.31 -2.01 2.23
N GLU A 61 18.57 -1.49 3.43
CA GLU A 61 19.63 -1.99 4.30
C GLU A 61 19.09 -2.76 5.51
N LYS A 62 18.23 -2.13 6.31
CA LYS A 62 17.68 -2.73 7.53
C LYS A 62 16.40 -3.50 7.25
N ASP A 63 16.28 -4.68 7.83
CA ASP A 63 15.12 -5.55 7.62
C ASP A 63 13.80 -4.87 8.01
N ASP A 64 13.78 -4.18 9.16
CA ASP A 64 12.57 -3.54 9.65
C ASP A 64 12.10 -2.37 8.78
N ALA A 65 12.99 -1.80 7.96
CA ALA A 65 12.62 -0.72 7.04
C ALA A 65 11.56 -1.18 6.02
N LEU A 66 11.57 -2.46 5.66
CA LEU A 66 10.55 -2.99 4.74
C LEU A 66 9.16 -2.91 5.35
N ARG A 67 9.02 -3.26 6.63
CA ARG A 67 7.72 -3.19 7.32
C ARG A 67 7.21 -1.75 7.34
N HIS A 68 8.07 -0.80 7.62
CA HIS A 68 7.71 0.61 7.59
C HIS A 68 7.31 1.05 6.18
N PHE A 69 8.07 0.64 5.17
CA PHE A 69 7.79 0.99 3.78
C PHE A 69 6.39 0.52 3.35
N ILE A 70 6.07 -0.75 3.57
CA ILE A 70 4.76 -1.27 3.15
C ILE A 70 3.63 -0.59 3.92
N HIS A 71 3.84 -0.26 5.18
CA HIS A 71 2.82 0.42 5.98
C HIS A 71 2.54 1.83 5.46
N VAL A 72 3.60 2.61 5.18
CA VAL A 72 3.46 3.95 4.62
C VAL A 72 2.80 3.92 3.25
N GLN A 73 3.23 2.99 2.38
CA GLN A 73 2.63 2.85 1.06
C GLN A 73 1.17 2.43 1.15
N GLY A 74 0.83 1.59 2.13
CA GLY A 74 -0.55 1.20 2.38
C GLY A 74 -1.43 2.38 2.78
N LEU A 75 -0.93 3.26 3.64
CA LEU A 75 -1.66 4.47 4.03
C LEU A 75 -1.86 5.40 2.83
N ARG A 76 -0.86 5.53 1.97
CA ARG A 76 -0.96 6.34 0.76
C ARG A 76 -1.97 5.75 -0.22
N PHE A 77 -1.96 4.43 -0.38
CA PHE A 77 -2.95 3.73 -1.20
C PHE A 77 -4.36 3.98 -0.68
N LEU A 78 -4.55 3.84 0.62
CA LEU A 78 -5.85 4.06 1.25
C LEU A 78 -6.33 5.50 1.06
N ALA A 79 -5.42 6.48 1.17
CA ALA A 79 -5.75 7.87 0.93
C ALA A 79 -6.26 8.09 -0.50
N ARG A 80 -5.61 7.47 -1.49
CA ARG A 80 -6.06 7.54 -2.88
C ARG A 80 -7.44 6.91 -3.06
N ALA A 81 -7.66 5.76 -2.44
CA ALA A 81 -8.94 5.06 -2.55
C ALA A 81 -10.09 5.86 -1.93
N LEU A 82 -9.82 6.59 -0.85
CA LEU A 82 -10.82 7.33 -0.09
C LEU A 82 -10.86 8.82 -0.42
N ALA A 83 -10.07 9.28 -1.38
CA ALA A 83 -9.86 10.72 -1.62
C ALA A 83 -11.16 11.48 -1.95
N GLN A 84 -12.15 10.83 -2.52
CA GLN A 84 -13.41 11.47 -2.90
C GLN A 84 -14.56 11.18 -1.94
N GLU A 85 -14.26 10.58 -0.79
CA GLU A 85 -15.26 10.40 0.23
C GLU A 85 -15.66 11.74 0.87
N ASP A 86 -16.83 11.74 1.50
CA ASP A 86 -17.34 12.91 2.21
C ASP A 86 -16.30 13.43 3.22
N SER A 87 -16.14 14.75 3.28
CA SER A 87 -15.18 15.39 4.18
C SER A 87 -15.45 15.06 5.65
N SER A 88 -16.71 14.88 6.04
CA SER A 88 -17.08 14.48 7.39
C SER A 88 -16.57 13.08 7.71
N PHE A 89 -16.69 12.17 6.75
CA PHE A 89 -16.16 10.80 6.88
C PHE A 89 -14.65 10.82 7.01
N LEU A 90 -13.95 11.58 6.15
CA LEU A 90 -12.49 11.67 6.18
C LEU A 90 -11.99 12.26 7.50
N TRP A 91 -12.67 13.30 7.99
CA TRP A 91 -12.34 13.91 9.27
C TRP A 91 -12.42 12.87 10.40
N TYR A 92 -13.50 12.12 10.44
CA TYR A 92 -13.72 11.09 11.44
C TYR A 92 -12.70 9.95 11.31
N PHE A 93 -12.43 9.53 10.09
CA PHE A 93 -11.50 8.45 9.80
C PHE A 93 -10.09 8.79 10.27
N ILE A 94 -9.61 10.00 9.98
CA ILE A 94 -8.27 10.45 10.39
C ILE A 94 -8.13 10.38 11.91
N ARG A 95 -9.16 10.76 12.64
CA ARG A 95 -9.12 10.78 14.10
C ARG A 95 -9.20 9.39 14.74
N ARG A 96 -9.58 8.39 13.96
CA ARG A 96 -9.51 7.00 14.40
C ARG A 96 -8.12 6.40 14.24
N LEU A 97 -7.28 7.01 13.45
CA LEU A 97 -5.89 6.62 13.32
C LEU A 97 -5.09 7.28 14.46
N ASP A 98 -3.97 6.66 14.84
CA ASP A 98 -3.05 7.33 15.76
C ASP A 98 -2.44 8.55 15.06
N VAL A 99 -1.77 9.41 15.85
CA VAL A 99 -1.25 10.70 15.36
C VAL A 99 -0.31 10.51 14.17
N GLY A 100 0.59 9.51 14.23
CA GLY A 100 1.55 9.28 13.16
C GLY A 100 0.91 8.82 11.86
N ARG A 101 0.01 7.84 11.94
CA ARG A 101 -0.71 7.33 10.77
C ARG A 101 -1.65 8.37 10.20
N GLY A 102 -2.35 9.09 11.07
CA GLY A 102 -3.26 10.16 10.65
C GLY A 102 -2.53 11.26 9.90
N TYR A 103 -1.34 11.62 10.35
CA TYR A 103 -0.51 12.62 9.66
C TYR A 103 -0.12 12.17 8.26
N ILE A 104 0.34 10.93 8.11
CA ILE A 104 0.74 10.38 6.80
C ILE A 104 -0.46 10.35 5.85
N PHE A 105 -1.60 9.87 6.35
CA PHE A 105 -2.83 9.75 5.55
C PHE A 105 -3.32 11.14 5.10
N GLU A 106 -3.39 12.10 6.02
CA GLU A 106 -3.86 13.44 5.72
C GLU A 106 -2.95 14.15 4.72
N LYS A 107 -1.63 14.00 4.88
CA LYS A 107 -0.68 14.59 3.96
C LYS A 107 -0.83 14.00 2.55
N ALA A 108 -1.05 12.69 2.47
CA ALA A 108 -1.30 12.03 1.20
C ALA A 108 -2.59 12.54 0.54
N LEU A 109 -3.65 12.75 1.31
CA LEU A 109 -4.91 13.32 0.81
C LEU A 109 -4.69 14.70 0.20
N GLN A 110 -3.93 15.55 0.88
CA GLN A 110 -3.64 16.91 0.38
C GLN A 110 -2.92 16.90 -0.96
N GLN A 111 -2.05 15.93 -1.16
CA GLN A 111 -1.29 15.78 -2.40
C GLN A 111 -2.13 15.23 -3.56
N LEU A 112 -3.28 14.66 -3.26
CA LEU A 112 -4.07 13.90 -4.23
C LEU A 112 -5.44 14.55 -4.55
N LEU A 113 -5.62 15.83 -4.20
CA LEU A 113 -6.91 16.52 -4.32
C LEU A 113 -7.54 16.44 -5.71
N ASN A 114 -6.75 16.26 -6.76
CA ASN A 114 -7.23 16.18 -8.14
C ASN A 114 -6.83 14.89 -8.84
N ASN A 115 -6.72 13.79 -8.10
CA ASN A 115 -6.33 12.52 -8.68
C ASN A 115 -7.48 11.91 -9.50
N PRO A 116 -7.33 11.81 -10.84
CA PRO A 116 -8.40 11.27 -11.69
C PRO A 116 -8.54 9.76 -11.61
N HIS A 117 -7.64 9.08 -10.87
CA HIS A 117 -7.56 7.62 -10.85
C HIS A 117 -8.06 7.00 -9.55
N ASN A 118 -8.70 7.77 -8.67
CA ASN A 118 -9.14 7.25 -7.38
C ASN A 118 -10.11 6.07 -7.51
N LYS A 119 -10.88 6.02 -8.60
CA LYS A 119 -11.79 4.91 -8.87
C LYS A 119 -11.07 3.56 -8.92
N TYR A 120 -9.92 3.51 -9.58
CA TYR A 120 -9.13 2.27 -9.68
C TYR A 120 -8.61 1.82 -8.31
N PHE A 121 -8.18 2.75 -7.50
CA PHE A 121 -7.71 2.46 -6.15
C PHE A 121 -8.85 2.00 -5.24
N ARG A 122 -10.01 2.63 -5.37
CA ARG A 122 -11.19 2.25 -4.60
C ARG A 122 -11.68 0.84 -4.96
N GLU A 123 -11.74 0.51 -6.23
CA GLU A 123 -12.13 -0.83 -6.68
C GLU A 123 -11.16 -1.89 -6.17
N ARG A 124 -9.86 -1.60 -6.22
CA ARG A 124 -8.86 -2.53 -5.69
C ARG A 124 -8.96 -2.65 -4.18
N LEU A 125 -9.23 -1.56 -3.46
CA LEU A 125 -9.46 -1.60 -2.02
C LEU A 125 -10.64 -2.52 -1.69
N GLU A 126 -11.75 -2.38 -2.37
CA GLU A 126 -12.93 -3.21 -2.14
C GLU A 126 -12.61 -4.69 -2.37
N HIS A 127 -11.85 -4.97 -3.41
CA HIS A 127 -11.44 -6.34 -3.71
C HIS A 127 -10.52 -6.92 -2.64
N CYS A 128 -9.58 -6.13 -2.14
CA CYS A 128 -8.68 -6.55 -1.06
C CYS A 128 -9.45 -6.83 0.23
N ILE A 129 -10.43 -6.00 0.56
CA ILE A 129 -11.29 -6.23 1.72
C ILE A 129 -12.05 -7.56 1.55
N SER A 130 -12.60 -7.80 0.37
CA SER A 130 -13.31 -9.04 0.06
C SER A 130 -12.43 -10.28 0.29
N ILE A 131 -11.17 -10.22 -0.10
CA ILE A 131 -10.23 -11.33 0.10
C ILE A 131 -9.96 -11.53 1.59
N LEU A 132 -9.77 -10.45 2.35
CA LEU A 132 -9.41 -10.54 3.77
C LEU A 132 -10.52 -11.08 4.66
N VAL A 133 -11.79 -10.88 4.29
CA VAL A 133 -12.92 -11.34 5.10
C VAL A 133 -13.39 -12.75 4.74
N GLN A 134 -12.76 -13.40 3.79
CA GLN A 134 -13.06 -14.78 3.44
C GLN A 134 -12.46 -15.78 4.43
#